data_08757e8936ca00c1ddfb4c1e0baaaea5
#
_entry.id   08757e8936ca00c1ddfb4c1e0baaaea5
#
_cell.length_a   1.000
_cell.length_b   1.000
_cell.length_c   1.000
_cell.angle_alpha   90.00
_cell.angle_beta   90.00
_cell.angle_gamma   90.00
#
_symmetry.space_group_name_H-M   'P 1'
#
loop_
_entity.id
_entity.type
_entity.pdbx_description
1 polymer ?
#
loop_
_entity_poly.entity_id
_entity_poly.type
_entity_poly.pdbx_seq_one_letter_code
_entity_poly.pdbx_strand_id
1 'polypeptide(L)'
;MPTTSERAYVGRIDRVPEGGRLVVDVGDKTIGIFRVDGVLYAWENVCAHQGGPVCQGKMIPRVTEVIDQGGESHGFAFDASHPHIVCPWHGFEYDIKTGAHPGRPAARLIRVAVEESSDGIYVTV
;
A
#
# COMPACT_ATOMS: atom_id res chain seq x y z
N MET A 1 -14.01 -23.01 -15.81
CA MET A 1 -14.30 -23.02 -14.36
C MET A 1 -14.41 -21.59 -13.86
N PRO A 2 -15.49 -21.24 -13.23
CA PRO A 2 -15.58 -19.94 -12.63
C PRO A 2 -14.57 -19.83 -11.51
N THR A 3 -13.90 -18.70 -11.45
CA THR A 3 -12.99 -18.39 -10.36
C THR A 3 -13.85 -18.03 -9.15
N THR A 4 -13.77 -18.79 -8.09
CA THR A 4 -14.42 -18.43 -6.84
C THR A 4 -13.46 -17.59 -6.02
N SER A 5 -13.94 -16.42 -5.62
CA SER A 5 -13.22 -15.59 -4.66
C SER A 5 -13.25 -16.28 -3.30
N GLU A 6 -12.11 -16.42 -2.68
CA GLU A 6 -12.02 -17.04 -1.37
C GLU A 6 -11.68 -15.98 -0.32
N ARG A 7 -12.48 -15.99 0.74
CA ARG A 7 -12.24 -15.15 1.90
C ARG A 7 -11.30 -15.90 2.84
N ALA A 8 -10.15 -15.30 3.14
CA ALA A 8 -9.12 -15.94 3.95
C ALA A 8 -8.84 -15.12 5.20
N TYR A 9 -8.82 -15.76 6.36
CA TYR A 9 -8.38 -15.15 7.61
C TYR A 9 -6.86 -14.98 7.56
N VAL A 10 -6.38 -13.78 7.85
CA VAL A 10 -4.94 -13.49 7.78
C VAL A 10 -4.33 -13.09 9.11
N GLY A 11 -5.11 -12.80 10.11
CA GLY A 11 -4.60 -12.49 11.43
C GLY A 11 -5.54 -11.71 12.31
N ARG A 12 -5.11 -11.48 13.53
CA ARG A 12 -5.85 -10.66 14.49
C ARG A 12 -5.76 -9.18 14.09
N ILE A 13 -6.74 -8.41 14.54
CA ILE A 13 -6.80 -6.98 14.24
C ILE A 13 -5.51 -6.26 14.68
N ASP A 14 -4.95 -6.65 15.82
CA ASP A 14 -3.76 -6.02 16.37
C ASP A 14 -2.46 -6.35 15.62
N ARG A 15 -2.51 -7.25 14.62
CA ARG A 15 -1.36 -7.55 13.77
C ARG A 15 -1.06 -6.39 12.79
N VAL A 16 -2.03 -5.51 12.54
CA VAL A 16 -1.84 -4.33 11.69
C VAL A 16 -2.27 -3.09 12.46
N PRO A 17 -1.41 -2.59 13.35
CA PRO A 17 -1.68 -1.35 14.07
C PRO A 17 -1.57 -0.14 13.14
N GLU A 18 -1.99 1.02 13.61
CA GLU A 18 -1.87 2.26 12.83
C GLU A 18 -0.42 2.47 12.39
N GLY A 19 -0.20 2.72 11.09
CA GLY A 19 1.14 2.86 10.52
C GLY A 19 1.89 1.54 10.36
N GLY A 20 1.26 0.41 10.71
CA GLY A 20 1.87 -0.90 10.59
C GLY A 20 1.50 -1.62 9.31
N ARG A 21 2.11 -2.77 9.10
CA ARG A 21 1.82 -3.64 7.96
C ARG A 21 1.98 -5.10 8.33
N LEU A 22 1.32 -5.95 7.54
CA LEU A 22 1.45 -7.39 7.62
C LEU A 22 1.57 -7.93 6.19
N VAL A 23 2.61 -8.72 5.93
CA VAL A 23 2.81 -9.36 4.62
C VAL A 23 2.54 -10.84 4.80
N VAL A 24 1.59 -11.38 4.04
CA VAL A 24 1.14 -12.76 4.19
C VAL A 24 1.01 -13.43 2.82
N ASP A 25 1.18 -14.75 2.80
CA ASP A 25 0.89 -15.56 1.63
C ASP A 25 -0.53 -16.11 1.73
N VAL A 26 -1.31 -15.93 0.67
CA VAL A 26 -2.66 -16.46 0.56
C VAL A 26 -2.78 -17.18 -0.77
N GLY A 27 -2.81 -18.52 -0.74
CA GLY A 27 -2.73 -19.31 -1.95
C GLY A 27 -1.40 -19.12 -2.66
N ASP A 28 -1.44 -18.73 -3.92
CA ASP A 28 -0.26 -18.45 -4.74
C ASP A 28 0.13 -16.96 -4.75
N LYS A 29 -0.54 -16.15 -3.93
CA LYS A 29 -0.31 -14.70 -3.88
C LYS A 29 0.32 -14.29 -2.57
N THR A 30 1.21 -13.30 -2.62
CA THR A 30 1.71 -12.61 -1.44
C THR A 30 1.04 -11.25 -1.37
N ILE A 31 0.51 -10.91 -0.21
CA ILE A 31 -0.32 -9.72 -0.02
C ILE A 31 0.23 -8.90 1.12
N GLY A 32 0.32 -7.58 0.93
CA GLY A 32 0.65 -6.65 1.99
C GLY A 32 -0.61 -5.93 2.47
N ILE A 33 -0.78 -5.86 3.77
CA ILE A 33 -1.92 -5.20 4.42
C ILE A 33 -1.37 -4.05 5.27
N PHE A 34 -1.95 -2.88 5.11
CA PHE A 34 -1.49 -1.65 5.78
C PHE A 34 -2.66 -0.98 6.46
N ARG A 35 -2.40 -0.33 7.61
CA ARG A 35 -3.41 0.50 8.27
C ARG A 35 -2.96 1.95 8.21
N VAL A 36 -3.80 2.79 7.61
CA VAL A 36 -3.56 4.23 7.49
C VAL A 36 -4.84 4.95 7.87
N ASP A 37 -4.75 5.85 8.84
CA ASP A 37 -5.90 6.62 9.36
C ASP A 37 -7.07 5.70 9.76
N GLY A 38 -6.76 4.60 10.42
CA GLY A 38 -7.75 3.65 10.89
C GLY A 38 -8.33 2.72 9.85
N VAL A 39 -7.94 2.85 8.58
CA VAL A 39 -8.48 2.08 7.46
C VAL A 39 -7.45 1.09 6.96
N LEU A 40 -7.91 -0.13 6.64
CA LEU A 40 -7.04 -1.16 6.07
C LEU A 40 -6.98 -1.05 4.55
N TYR A 41 -5.78 -1.19 4.02
CA TYR A 41 -5.51 -1.24 2.59
C TYR A 41 -4.69 -2.49 2.30
N ALA A 42 -5.07 -3.24 1.27
CA ALA A 42 -4.34 -4.46 0.90
C ALA A 42 -3.99 -4.44 -0.58
N TRP A 43 -2.76 -4.86 -0.87
CA TRP A 43 -2.19 -4.84 -2.22
C TRP A 43 -1.45 -6.15 -2.48
N GLU A 44 -1.48 -6.63 -3.72
CA GLU A 44 -0.58 -7.72 -4.09
C GLU A 44 0.87 -7.24 -4.00
N ASN A 45 1.75 -8.10 -3.48
CA ASN A 45 3.16 -7.77 -3.24
C ASN A 45 3.97 -7.86 -4.53
N VAL A 46 3.53 -7.12 -5.55
CA VAL A 46 4.16 -7.14 -6.88
C VAL A 46 4.23 -5.71 -7.40
N CYS A 47 5.45 -5.20 -7.54
CA CYS A 47 5.66 -3.86 -8.10
C CYS A 47 5.24 -3.84 -9.56
N ALA A 48 4.46 -2.82 -9.95
CA ALA A 48 4.00 -2.68 -11.34
C ALA A 48 5.15 -2.44 -12.33
N HIS A 49 6.31 -1.98 -11.82
CA HIS A 49 7.48 -1.72 -12.66
C HIS A 49 8.15 -3.02 -13.13
N GLN A 50 8.63 -3.86 -12.19
CA GLN A 50 9.37 -5.08 -12.52
C GLN A 50 9.05 -6.25 -11.59
N GLY A 51 7.92 -6.23 -10.92
CA GLY A 51 7.49 -7.35 -10.10
C GLY A 51 8.18 -7.49 -8.75
N GLY A 52 8.92 -6.48 -8.29
CA GLY A 52 9.60 -6.54 -7.00
C GLY A 52 8.64 -6.59 -5.81
N PRO A 53 9.14 -6.99 -4.62
CA PRO A 53 8.31 -7.16 -3.41
C PRO A 53 7.98 -5.81 -2.76
N VAL A 54 7.11 -5.05 -3.39
CA VAL A 54 6.81 -3.66 -3.03
C VAL A 54 6.29 -3.51 -1.61
N CYS A 55 5.48 -4.45 -1.12
CA CYS A 55 4.90 -4.36 0.23
C CYS A 55 5.94 -4.54 1.34
N GLN A 56 7.13 -5.00 1.02
CA GLN A 56 8.24 -5.14 1.94
C GLN A 56 9.19 -3.95 1.89
N GLY A 57 8.86 -2.95 1.09
CA GLY A 57 9.67 -1.76 0.95
C GLY A 57 9.52 -0.79 2.11
N LYS A 58 10.22 0.33 2.02
CA LYS A 58 10.20 1.35 3.04
C LYS A 58 8.94 2.21 2.92
N MET A 59 8.30 2.48 4.05
CA MET A 59 7.17 3.40 4.12
C MET A 59 7.69 4.79 4.42
N ILE A 60 7.31 5.76 3.59
CA ILE A 60 7.72 7.15 3.76
C ILE A 60 6.50 8.07 3.62
N PRO A 61 6.50 9.25 4.22
CA PRO A 61 5.48 10.24 3.93
C PRO A 61 5.62 10.74 2.49
N ARG A 62 4.52 11.20 1.91
CA ARG A 62 4.57 11.83 0.60
C ARG A 62 5.40 13.12 0.71
N VAL A 63 6.31 13.32 -0.25
CA VAL A 63 7.14 14.52 -0.31
C VAL A 63 6.62 15.41 -1.43
N THR A 64 6.31 16.66 -1.10
CA THR A 64 5.87 17.65 -2.07
C THR A 64 6.79 18.88 -1.99
N GLU A 65 7.02 19.51 -3.13
CA GLU A 65 7.75 20.77 -3.17
C GLU A 65 6.78 21.92 -2.89
N VAL A 66 7.17 22.79 -1.97
CA VAL A 66 6.37 23.98 -1.63
C VAL A 66 6.75 25.10 -2.59
N ILE A 67 5.82 25.47 -3.47
CA ILE A 67 6.04 26.51 -4.47
C ILE A 67 5.08 27.66 -4.21
N ASP A 68 5.59 28.89 -4.13
CA ASP A 68 4.78 30.07 -3.90
C ASP A 68 4.11 30.58 -5.19
N GLN A 69 3.33 31.66 -5.08
CA GLN A 69 2.61 32.22 -6.23
C GLN A 69 3.53 32.78 -7.31
N GLY A 70 4.78 33.12 -6.95
CA GLY A 70 5.79 33.57 -7.89
C GLY A 70 6.58 32.46 -8.55
N GLY A 71 6.28 31.20 -8.22
CA GLY A 71 6.99 30.05 -8.76
C GLY A 71 8.29 29.71 -8.01
N GLU A 72 8.58 30.38 -6.89
CA GLU A 72 9.78 30.08 -6.09
C GLU A 72 9.55 28.87 -5.20
N SER A 73 10.57 28.01 -5.13
CA SER A 73 10.58 26.86 -4.23
C SER A 73 10.96 27.27 -2.82
N HIS A 74 10.18 26.82 -1.85
CA HIS A 74 10.45 26.98 -0.42
C HIS A 74 10.89 25.67 0.23
N GLY A 75 11.45 24.75 -0.57
CA GLY A 75 11.88 23.45 -0.10
C GLY A 75 10.79 22.41 -0.18
N PHE A 76 10.92 21.35 0.63
CA PHE A 76 10.03 20.20 0.58
C PHE A 76 9.19 20.10 1.85
N ALA A 77 7.95 19.67 1.70
CA ALA A 77 7.06 19.35 2.81
C ALA A 77 6.75 17.85 2.80
N PHE A 78 6.50 17.31 3.99
CA PHE A 78 6.13 15.91 4.15
C PHE A 78 4.64 15.81 4.46
N ASP A 79 3.93 15.01 3.68
CA ASP A 79 2.50 14.79 3.87
C ASP A 79 2.28 13.40 4.47
N ALA A 80 2.15 13.34 5.79
CA ALA A 80 1.95 12.09 6.52
C ALA A 80 0.56 11.49 6.30
N SER A 81 -0.40 12.26 5.76
CA SER A 81 -1.73 11.75 5.45
C SER A 81 -1.76 10.87 4.20
N HIS A 82 -0.70 10.93 3.40
CA HIS A 82 -0.51 10.11 2.20
C HIS A 82 0.80 9.35 2.26
N PRO A 83 0.92 8.33 3.11
CA PRO A 83 2.15 7.54 3.16
C PRO A 83 2.36 6.78 1.85
N HIS A 84 3.60 6.68 1.45
CA HIS A 84 4.02 5.93 0.26
C HIS A 84 4.82 4.70 0.66
N ILE A 85 4.76 3.67 -0.17
CA ILE A 85 5.62 2.49 -0.06
C ILE A 85 6.61 2.53 -1.22
N VAL A 86 7.89 2.31 -0.91
CA VAL A 86 8.98 2.36 -1.90
C VAL A 86 9.43 0.96 -2.21
N CYS A 87 9.31 0.54 -3.47
CA CYS A 87 9.76 -0.78 -3.89
C CYS A 87 11.27 -0.90 -3.69
N PRO A 88 11.76 -1.97 -3.01
CA PRO A 88 13.20 -2.10 -2.74
C PRO A 88 14.06 -2.33 -3.97
N TRP A 89 13.46 -2.73 -5.11
CA TRP A 89 14.24 -3.05 -6.28
C TRP A 89 14.71 -1.82 -7.05
N HIS A 90 13.86 -0.83 -7.29
CA HIS A 90 14.25 0.31 -8.12
C HIS A 90 13.74 1.65 -7.55
N GLY A 91 13.29 1.65 -6.31
CA GLY A 91 12.81 2.87 -5.69
C GLY A 91 11.48 3.39 -6.24
N PHE A 92 10.74 2.58 -7.01
CA PHE A 92 9.41 2.95 -7.47
C PHE A 92 8.50 3.11 -6.25
N GLU A 93 7.80 4.25 -6.15
CA GLU A 93 6.96 4.49 -4.99
C GLU A 93 5.49 4.56 -5.35
N TYR A 94 4.65 4.15 -4.41
CA TYR A 94 3.20 4.11 -4.60
C TYR A 94 2.51 4.67 -3.37
N ASP A 95 1.43 5.40 -3.59
CA ASP A 95 0.54 5.85 -2.50
C ASP A 95 -0.15 4.61 -1.91
N ILE A 96 -0.04 4.41 -0.60
CA ILE A 96 -0.64 3.24 0.05
C ILE A 96 -2.18 3.28 -0.03
N LYS A 97 -2.79 4.46 -0.03
CA LYS A 97 -4.25 4.59 -0.08
C LYS A 97 -4.82 4.33 -1.46
N THR A 98 -4.11 4.70 -2.51
CA THR A 98 -4.62 4.60 -3.89
C THR A 98 -3.94 3.53 -4.72
N GLY A 99 -2.73 3.12 -4.34
CA GLY A 99 -1.92 2.19 -5.10
C GLY A 99 -1.25 2.81 -6.32
N ALA A 100 -1.38 4.10 -6.52
CA ALA A 100 -0.89 4.77 -7.73
C ALA A 100 0.52 5.32 -7.55
N HIS A 101 1.31 5.26 -8.62
CA HIS A 101 2.59 5.95 -8.68
C HIS A 101 2.34 7.45 -8.90
N PRO A 102 2.97 8.35 -8.12
CA PRO A 102 2.66 9.77 -8.21
C PRO A 102 2.96 10.41 -9.57
N GLY A 103 4.00 9.95 -10.26
CA GLY A 103 4.37 10.47 -11.58
C GLY A 103 3.75 9.72 -12.75
N ARG A 104 3.15 8.57 -12.51
CA ARG A 104 2.55 7.71 -13.55
C ARG A 104 1.30 7.04 -12.99
N PRO A 105 0.15 7.71 -13.03
CA PRO A 105 -1.07 7.12 -12.43
C PRO A 105 -1.49 5.78 -13.05
N ALA A 106 -1.05 5.48 -14.28
CA ALA A 106 -1.32 4.19 -14.91
C ALA A 106 -0.50 3.05 -14.29
N ALA A 107 0.64 3.34 -13.65
CA ALA A 107 1.42 2.36 -12.92
C ALA A 107 0.81 2.21 -11.54
N ARG A 108 0.09 1.11 -11.30
CA ARG A 108 -0.68 0.91 -10.09
C ARG A 108 -0.45 -0.48 -9.52
N LEU A 109 -0.51 -0.55 -8.19
CA LEU A 109 -0.56 -1.83 -7.49
C LEU A 109 -1.93 -2.49 -7.71
N ILE A 110 -1.98 -3.80 -7.57
CA ILE A 110 -3.21 -4.57 -7.70
C ILE A 110 -3.89 -4.62 -6.33
N ARG A 111 -5.11 -4.10 -6.27
CA ARG A 111 -5.89 -4.04 -5.02
C ARG A 111 -6.42 -5.41 -4.65
N VAL A 112 -6.36 -5.70 -3.36
CA VAL A 112 -6.96 -6.88 -2.77
C VAL A 112 -8.06 -6.43 -1.82
N ALA A 113 -9.24 -7.04 -1.90
CA ALA A 113 -10.32 -6.74 -0.99
C ALA A 113 -9.93 -7.17 0.43
N VAL A 114 -10.08 -6.27 1.39
CA VAL A 114 -9.74 -6.51 2.78
C VAL A 114 -10.89 -6.04 3.67
N GLU A 115 -11.20 -6.83 4.71
CA GLU A 115 -12.22 -6.43 5.69
C GLU A 115 -11.72 -6.70 7.10
N GLU A 116 -12.15 -5.85 8.01
CA GLU A 116 -11.92 -6.01 9.44
C GLU A 116 -13.22 -6.40 10.09
N SER A 117 -13.22 -7.51 10.80
CA SER A 117 -14.38 -7.95 11.57
C SER A 117 -13.99 -8.13 13.03
N SER A 118 -14.97 -8.40 13.88
CA SER A 118 -14.73 -8.49 15.33
C SER A 118 -13.72 -9.59 15.71
N ASP A 119 -13.55 -10.60 14.87
CA ASP A 119 -12.65 -11.73 15.13
C ASP A 119 -11.34 -11.69 14.35
N GLY A 120 -11.13 -10.68 13.52
CA GLY A 120 -9.86 -10.57 12.80
C GLY A 120 -9.95 -9.87 11.47
N ILE A 121 -8.86 -10.02 10.69
CA ILE A 121 -8.72 -9.43 9.37
C ILE A 121 -8.85 -10.52 8.32
N TYR A 122 -9.61 -10.25 7.28
CA TYR A 122 -9.84 -11.17 6.17
C TYR A 122 -9.53 -10.48 4.85
N VAL A 123 -8.98 -11.23 3.91
CA VAL A 123 -8.80 -10.79 2.52
C VAL A 123 -9.57 -11.72 1.59
N THR A 124 -9.97 -11.18 0.45
CA THR A 124 -10.64 -11.97 -0.60
C THR A 124 -9.76 -11.96 -1.84
N VAL A 125 -9.30 -13.11 -2.22
CA VAL A 125 -8.40 -13.31 -3.36
C VAL A 125 -9.04 -14.17 -4.44
#